data_dbac1e33ca391464c1d7c0ccacc5063c
#
_entry.id   dbac1e33ca391464c1d7c0ccacc5063c
#
_cell.length_a   1.000
_cell.length_b   1.000
_cell.length_c   1.000
_cell.angle_alpha   90.00
_cell.angle_beta   90.00
_cell.angle_gamma   90.00
#
_symmetry.space_group_name_H-M   'P 1'
#
loop_
_entity.id
_entity.type
_entity.pdbx_description
1 polymer ?
#
loop_
_entity_poly.entity_id
_entity_poly.type
_entity_poly.pdbx_seq_one_letter_code
_entity_poly.pdbx_strand_id
1 'polypeptide(L)'
;MAYAAQALASRAQSSSELREKLRRRAERREDVDEVLRRLKDAGYLNDKRFAESFAAWRRENAGFGKTRVLRDLMARRVAPSLAIQTAEAAYRQVDEIAMIEKFLERKYRGKNLGALLAEEKHLASAYRKLRAAGFSTGNSIRVLKRYAAEADRLEEMEPPEEDSSV
;
A
#
# COMPACT_ATOMS: atom_id res chain seq x y z
N MET A 1 0.38 4.42 -30.53
CA MET A 1 1.74 4.08 -30.04
C MET A 1 2.46 5.24 -29.36
N ALA A 2 2.69 6.38 -29.99
CA ALA A 2 3.47 7.51 -29.42
C ALA A 2 3.01 7.95 -28.02
N TYR A 3 1.70 8.16 -27.83
CA TYR A 3 1.16 8.52 -26.53
C TYR A 3 1.41 7.44 -25.44
N ALA A 4 1.27 6.17 -25.79
CA ALA A 4 1.51 5.08 -24.84
C ALA A 4 2.98 5.03 -24.38
N ALA A 5 3.92 5.20 -25.32
CA ALA A 5 5.34 5.29 -25.00
C ALA A 5 5.66 6.48 -24.10
N GLN A 6 5.12 7.66 -24.40
CA GLN A 6 5.27 8.85 -23.57
C GLN A 6 4.67 8.68 -22.18
N ALA A 7 3.50 8.03 -22.06
CA ALA A 7 2.85 7.78 -20.79
C ALA A 7 3.68 6.83 -19.89
N LEU A 8 4.33 5.82 -20.49
CA LEU A 8 5.22 4.90 -19.76
C LEU A 8 6.56 5.54 -19.42
N ALA A 9 7.09 6.41 -20.27
CA ALA A 9 8.31 7.17 -20.00
C ALA A 9 8.15 8.14 -18.83
N SER A 10 6.95 8.73 -18.66
CA SER A 10 6.68 9.67 -17.57
C SER A 10 6.59 9.02 -16.21
N ARG A 11 6.00 7.81 -16.12
CA ARG A 11 5.93 7.00 -14.90
C ARG A 11 5.56 5.56 -15.20
N ALA A 12 6.00 4.63 -14.34
CA ALA A 12 5.56 3.25 -14.38
C ALA A 12 4.05 3.14 -14.11
N GLN A 13 3.36 2.30 -14.89
CA GLN A 13 1.91 2.10 -14.85
C GLN A 13 1.56 0.62 -15.02
N SER A 14 0.41 0.20 -14.47
CA SER A 14 -0.16 -1.10 -14.79
C SER A 14 -0.77 -1.11 -16.20
N SER A 15 -0.93 -2.30 -16.76
CA SER A 15 -1.61 -2.49 -18.06
C SER A 15 -3.02 -1.91 -18.04
N SER A 16 -3.74 -2.06 -16.92
CA SER A 16 -5.10 -1.56 -16.78
C SER A 16 -5.16 -0.03 -16.64
N GLU A 17 -4.20 0.60 -15.95
CA GLU A 17 -4.09 2.07 -15.93
C GLU A 17 -3.83 2.63 -17.33
N LEU A 18 -2.91 2.03 -18.07
CA LEU A 18 -2.60 2.46 -19.42
C LEU A 18 -3.79 2.23 -20.36
N ARG A 19 -4.47 1.08 -20.25
CA ARG A 19 -5.69 0.77 -21.01
C ARG A 19 -6.75 1.85 -20.84
N GLU A 20 -7.02 2.26 -19.61
CA GLU A 20 -8.01 3.29 -19.32
C GLU A 20 -7.65 4.64 -19.96
N LYS A 21 -6.38 5.02 -19.92
CA LYS A 21 -5.90 6.25 -20.57
C LYS A 21 -6.02 6.20 -22.09
N LEU A 22 -5.69 5.04 -22.68
CA LEU A 22 -5.77 4.84 -24.13
C LEU A 22 -7.22 4.85 -24.61
N ARG A 23 -8.15 4.21 -23.86
CA ARG A 23 -9.59 4.18 -24.19
C ARG A 23 -10.23 5.57 -24.30
N ARG A 24 -9.74 6.54 -23.54
CA ARG A 24 -10.23 7.93 -23.60
C ARG A 24 -9.77 8.68 -24.85
N ARG A 25 -8.84 8.12 -25.63
CA ARG A 25 -8.20 8.77 -26.79
C ARG A 25 -8.31 7.96 -28.08
N ALA A 26 -8.61 6.69 -27.98
CA ALA A 26 -8.73 5.80 -29.12
C ALA A 26 -10.13 5.95 -29.74
N GLU A 27 -10.19 5.96 -31.04
CA GLU A 27 -11.45 5.91 -31.81
C GLU A 27 -12.05 4.51 -31.76
N ARG A 28 -11.20 3.48 -31.77
CA ARG A 28 -11.60 2.07 -31.77
C ARG A 28 -10.97 1.31 -30.60
N ARG A 29 -11.75 0.41 -29.99
CA ARG A 29 -11.28 -0.39 -28.83
C ARG A 29 -10.20 -1.38 -29.20
N GLU A 30 -10.29 -1.96 -30.40
CA GLU A 30 -9.34 -2.93 -30.93
C GLU A 30 -7.91 -2.36 -31.00
N ASP A 31 -7.79 -1.07 -31.35
CA ASP A 31 -6.48 -0.38 -31.42
C ASP A 31 -5.81 -0.33 -30.05
N VAL A 32 -6.59 -0.22 -28.97
CA VAL A 32 -6.06 -0.22 -27.59
C VAL A 32 -5.45 -1.57 -27.23
N ASP A 33 -6.16 -2.64 -27.55
CA ASP A 33 -5.71 -3.99 -27.20
C ASP A 33 -4.46 -4.37 -28.01
N GLU A 34 -4.40 -3.99 -29.27
CA GLU A 34 -3.20 -4.19 -30.12
C GLU A 34 -2.00 -3.41 -29.57
N VAL A 35 -2.17 -2.15 -29.18
CA VAL A 35 -1.09 -1.34 -28.59
C VAL A 35 -0.59 -1.97 -27.31
N LEU A 36 -1.48 -2.41 -26.41
CA LEU A 36 -1.10 -3.04 -25.15
C LEU A 36 -0.36 -4.36 -25.40
N ARG A 37 -0.81 -5.17 -26.36
CA ARG A 37 -0.15 -6.42 -26.73
C ARG A 37 1.29 -6.15 -27.19
N ARG A 38 1.48 -5.23 -28.15
CA ARG A 38 2.82 -4.87 -28.64
C ARG A 38 3.75 -4.37 -27.53
N LEU A 39 3.25 -3.57 -26.59
CA LEU A 39 4.03 -3.08 -25.46
C LEU A 39 4.43 -4.21 -24.49
N LYS A 40 3.56 -5.20 -24.30
CA LYS A 40 3.87 -6.40 -23.52
C LYS A 40 4.91 -7.27 -24.21
N ASP A 41 4.72 -7.56 -25.50
CA ASP A 41 5.63 -8.36 -26.30
C ASP A 41 7.03 -7.74 -26.36
N ALA A 42 7.11 -6.42 -26.44
CA ALA A 42 8.36 -5.67 -26.41
C ALA A 42 8.95 -5.46 -24.97
N GLY A 43 8.29 -6.00 -23.92
CA GLY A 43 8.76 -5.89 -22.53
C GLY A 43 8.63 -4.53 -21.87
N TYR A 44 7.99 -3.56 -22.53
CA TYR A 44 7.76 -2.22 -21.95
C TYR A 44 6.64 -2.21 -20.91
N LEU A 45 5.74 -3.19 -20.94
CA LEU A 45 4.60 -3.33 -20.05
C LEU A 45 4.62 -4.69 -19.37
N ASN A 46 4.80 -4.70 -18.05
CA ASN A 46 4.86 -5.92 -17.24
C ASN A 46 4.25 -5.65 -15.87
N ASP A 47 3.03 -6.14 -15.66
CA ASP A 47 2.27 -5.89 -14.43
C ASP A 47 2.93 -6.52 -13.19
N LYS A 48 3.58 -7.68 -13.35
CA LYS A 48 4.29 -8.34 -12.24
C LYS A 48 5.47 -7.47 -11.78
N ARG A 49 6.35 -7.09 -12.70
CA ARG A 49 7.50 -6.23 -12.39
C ARG A 49 7.06 -4.87 -11.83
N PHE A 50 5.98 -4.30 -12.38
CA PHE A 50 5.39 -3.06 -11.85
C PHE A 50 4.94 -3.24 -10.41
N ALA A 51 4.15 -4.28 -10.10
CA ALA A 51 3.61 -4.54 -8.77
C ALA A 51 4.72 -4.80 -7.75
N GLU A 52 5.72 -5.62 -8.10
CA GLU A 52 6.87 -5.92 -7.23
C GLU A 52 7.69 -4.66 -6.88
N SER A 53 8.05 -3.87 -7.90
CA SER A 53 8.80 -2.62 -7.70
C SER A 53 8.00 -1.59 -6.90
N PHE A 54 6.70 -1.50 -7.15
CA PHE A 54 5.81 -0.59 -6.43
C PHE A 54 5.68 -1.00 -4.96
N ALA A 55 5.47 -2.29 -4.67
CA ALA A 55 5.36 -2.79 -3.31
C ALA A 55 6.66 -2.59 -2.52
N ALA A 56 7.81 -2.89 -3.13
CA ALA A 56 9.12 -2.67 -2.53
C ALA A 56 9.33 -1.19 -2.18
N TRP A 57 9.07 -0.29 -3.12
CA TRP A 57 9.21 1.14 -2.89
C TRP A 57 8.30 1.66 -1.77
N ARG A 58 7.03 1.21 -1.73
CA ARG A 58 6.07 1.60 -0.69
C ARG A 58 6.49 1.12 0.69
N ARG A 59 7.03 -0.09 0.79
CA ARG A 59 7.56 -0.64 2.03
C ARG A 59 8.83 0.11 2.48
N GLU A 60 9.80 0.28 1.60
CA GLU A 60 11.14 0.78 1.95
C GLU A 60 11.18 2.29 2.14
N ASN A 61 10.55 3.05 1.25
CA ASN A 61 10.60 4.51 1.28
C ASN A 61 9.44 5.14 2.06
N ALA A 62 8.22 4.63 1.88
CA ALA A 62 7.06 5.14 2.60
C ALA A 62 6.87 4.48 3.97
N GLY A 63 7.41 3.27 4.18
CA GLY A 63 7.29 2.52 5.43
C GLY A 63 5.86 2.07 5.71
N PHE A 64 5.08 1.77 4.67
CA PHE A 64 3.71 1.33 4.82
C PHE A 64 3.61 -0.17 5.12
N GLY A 65 2.59 -0.56 5.88
CA GLY A 65 2.25 -1.94 6.15
C GLY A 65 1.57 -2.64 4.96
N LYS A 66 1.45 -3.96 5.07
CA LYS A 66 0.95 -4.86 4.01
C LYS A 66 -0.42 -4.44 3.46
N THR A 67 -1.39 -4.17 4.34
CA THR A 67 -2.77 -3.83 3.95
C THR A 67 -2.83 -2.54 3.13
N ARG A 68 -2.02 -1.54 3.46
CA ARG A 68 -1.94 -0.29 2.69
C ARG A 68 -1.35 -0.53 1.31
N VAL A 69 -0.27 -1.32 1.22
CA VAL A 69 0.38 -1.63 -0.06
C VAL A 69 -0.55 -2.42 -0.96
N LEU A 70 -1.29 -3.39 -0.43
CA LEU A 70 -2.31 -4.12 -1.17
C LEU A 70 -3.38 -3.18 -1.74
N ARG A 71 -3.94 -2.31 -0.91
CA ARG A 71 -4.93 -1.30 -1.31
C ARG A 71 -4.40 -0.36 -2.38
N ASP A 72 -3.16 0.09 -2.22
CA ASP A 72 -2.51 0.98 -3.19
C ASP A 72 -2.26 0.28 -4.55
N LEU A 73 -1.90 -1.01 -4.56
CA LEU A 73 -1.78 -1.81 -5.78
C LEU A 73 -3.12 -1.95 -6.51
N MET A 74 -4.21 -2.19 -5.76
CA MET A 74 -5.56 -2.24 -6.32
C MET A 74 -5.99 -0.88 -6.88
N ALA A 75 -5.69 0.21 -6.17
CA ALA A 75 -5.93 1.58 -6.66
C ALA A 75 -5.15 1.90 -7.95
N ARG A 76 -3.99 1.25 -8.14
CA ARG A 76 -3.20 1.28 -9.38
C ARG A 76 -3.70 0.26 -10.42
N ARG A 77 -4.90 -0.29 -10.24
CA ARG A 77 -5.56 -1.24 -11.15
C ARG A 77 -4.72 -2.49 -11.47
N VAL A 78 -3.88 -2.92 -10.55
CA VAL A 78 -3.25 -4.25 -10.61
C VAL A 78 -4.33 -5.29 -10.35
N ALA A 79 -4.30 -6.41 -11.10
CA ALA A 79 -5.26 -7.49 -10.92
C ALA A 79 -5.26 -8.00 -9.46
N PRO A 80 -6.43 -8.23 -8.83
CA PRO A 80 -6.51 -8.57 -7.40
C PRO A 80 -5.62 -9.74 -6.99
N SER A 81 -5.62 -10.83 -7.76
CA SER A 81 -4.78 -12.00 -7.49
C SER A 81 -3.29 -11.66 -7.48
N LEU A 82 -2.83 -10.87 -8.45
CA LEU A 82 -1.45 -10.42 -8.52
C LEU A 82 -1.11 -9.46 -7.38
N ALA A 83 -2.01 -8.55 -7.03
CA ALA A 83 -1.81 -7.61 -5.93
C ALA A 83 -1.66 -8.35 -4.58
N ILE A 84 -2.51 -9.34 -4.32
CA ILE A 84 -2.45 -10.19 -3.11
C ILE A 84 -1.12 -10.94 -3.08
N GLN A 85 -0.80 -11.69 -4.12
CA GLN A 85 0.45 -12.46 -4.20
C GLN A 85 1.68 -11.57 -4.00
N THR A 86 1.69 -10.39 -4.63
CA THR A 86 2.80 -9.44 -4.51
C THR A 86 2.92 -8.89 -3.10
N ALA A 87 1.82 -8.48 -2.48
CA ALA A 87 1.83 -7.98 -1.11
C ALA A 87 2.28 -9.07 -0.12
N GLU A 88 1.79 -10.30 -0.28
CA GLU A 88 2.22 -11.43 0.54
C GLU A 88 3.71 -11.73 0.40
N ALA A 89 4.22 -11.79 -0.82
CA ALA A 89 5.63 -12.04 -1.07
C ALA A 89 6.52 -10.92 -0.50
N ALA A 90 6.12 -9.64 -0.68
CA ALA A 90 6.87 -8.48 -0.21
C ALA A 90 6.99 -8.39 1.31
N TYR A 91 6.04 -8.99 2.06
CA TYR A 91 6.00 -8.93 3.54
C TYR A 91 6.24 -10.27 4.23
N ARG A 92 6.52 -11.34 3.50
CA ARG A 92 6.69 -12.71 4.05
C ARG A 92 7.72 -12.81 5.17
N GLN A 93 8.83 -12.08 5.06
CA GLN A 93 9.96 -12.12 6.01
C GLN A 93 10.18 -10.78 6.70
N VAL A 94 9.15 -9.94 6.77
CA VAL A 94 9.25 -8.60 7.34
C VAL A 94 8.81 -8.63 8.79
N ASP A 95 9.64 -8.09 9.67
CA ASP A 95 9.26 -7.81 11.05
C ASP A 95 8.37 -6.56 11.10
N GLU A 96 7.05 -6.78 11.19
CA GLU A 96 6.07 -5.70 11.24
C GLU A 96 6.23 -4.85 12.50
N ILE A 97 6.64 -5.45 13.63
CA ILE A 97 6.86 -4.72 14.89
C ILE A 97 7.97 -3.69 14.70
N ALA A 98 9.11 -4.11 14.15
CA ALA A 98 10.21 -3.20 13.85
C ALA A 98 9.80 -2.11 12.84
N MET A 99 8.94 -2.42 11.87
CA MET A 99 8.40 -1.41 10.95
C MET A 99 7.52 -0.38 11.67
N ILE A 100 6.66 -0.83 12.58
CA ILE A 100 5.79 0.05 13.37
C ILE A 100 6.63 0.99 14.25
N GLU A 101 7.65 0.47 14.92
CA GLU A 101 8.56 1.27 15.73
C GLU A 101 9.23 2.39 14.90
N LYS A 102 9.81 2.03 13.74
CA LYS A 102 10.40 3.01 12.81
C LYS A 102 9.39 4.02 12.29
N PHE A 103 8.14 3.59 12.06
CA PHE A 103 7.07 4.49 11.63
C PHE A 103 6.75 5.52 12.72
N LEU A 104 6.62 5.09 13.97
CA LEU A 104 6.35 5.98 15.10
C LEU A 104 7.52 6.94 15.35
N GLU A 105 8.76 6.46 15.36
CA GLU A 105 9.96 7.29 15.52
C GLU A 105 10.04 8.39 14.45
N ARG A 106 9.78 8.03 13.19
CA ARG A 106 9.78 8.99 12.08
C ARG A 106 8.62 9.99 12.21
N LYS A 107 7.43 9.51 12.57
CA LYS A 107 6.21 10.34 12.67
C LYS A 107 6.25 11.32 13.82
N TYR A 108 6.88 10.93 14.92
CA TYR A 108 6.95 11.71 16.16
C TYR A 108 8.40 12.13 16.50
N ARG A 109 9.22 12.32 15.46
CA ARG A 109 10.62 12.75 15.62
C ARG A 109 10.72 13.97 16.52
N GLY A 110 11.65 13.92 17.50
CA GLY A 110 11.88 14.99 18.45
C GLY A 110 10.88 15.07 19.61
N LYS A 111 9.95 14.11 19.72
CA LYS A 111 9.00 14.02 20.83
C LYS A 111 9.33 12.83 21.74
N ASN A 112 9.11 12.97 23.04
CA ASN A 112 9.11 11.84 23.95
C ASN A 112 7.86 11.00 23.73
N LEU A 113 7.98 9.85 23.08
CA LEU A 113 6.86 8.98 22.76
C LEU A 113 6.13 8.49 24.01
N GLY A 114 6.85 8.14 25.09
CA GLY A 114 6.24 7.67 26.34
C GLY A 114 5.34 8.72 26.94
N ALA A 115 5.83 9.95 27.08
CA ALA A 115 5.03 11.05 27.62
C ALA A 115 3.85 11.41 26.71
N LEU A 116 4.06 11.41 25.39
CA LEU A 116 3.02 11.76 24.42
C LEU A 116 1.90 10.72 24.40
N LEU A 117 2.25 9.43 24.37
CA LEU A 117 1.29 8.33 24.22
C LEU A 117 0.63 7.94 25.56
N ALA A 118 1.09 8.47 26.69
CA ALA A 118 0.38 8.38 27.95
C ALA A 118 -0.97 9.12 27.93
N GLU A 119 -1.13 10.09 27.03
CA GLU A 119 -2.40 10.77 26.84
C GLU A 119 -3.30 9.98 25.87
N GLU A 120 -4.50 9.60 26.31
CA GLU A 120 -5.47 8.79 25.54
C GLU A 120 -5.75 9.34 24.14
N LYS A 121 -5.90 10.66 24.01
CA LYS A 121 -6.12 11.34 22.72
C LYS A 121 -4.97 11.09 21.74
N HIS A 122 -3.74 11.15 22.20
CA HIS A 122 -2.56 10.93 21.36
C HIS A 122 -2.35 9.45 21.06
N LEU A 123 -2.64 8.58 22.02
CA LEU A 123 -2.63 7.13 21.84
C LEU A 123 -3.62 6.69 20.75
N ALA A 124 -4.88 7.12 20.84
CA ALA A 124 -5.91 6.83 19.83
C ALA A 124 -5.54 7.41 18.45
N SER A 125 -4.94 8.60 18.41
CA SER A 125 -4.46 9.20 17.16
C SER A 125 -3.32 8.39 16.54
N ALA A 126 -2.37 7.91 17.35
CA ALA A 126 -1.27 7.06 16.88
C ALA A 126 -1.78 5.74 16.32
N TYR A 127 -2.71 5.10 17.02
CA TYR A 127 -3.34 3.86 16.55
C TYR A 127 -4.02 4.05 15.19
N ARG A 128 -4.88 5.06 15.04
CA ARG A 128 -5.53 5.35 13.75
C ARG A 128 -4.52 5.59 12.62
N LYS A 129 -3.38 6.24 12.91
CA LYS A 129 -2.32 6.44 11.92
C LYS A 129 -1.64 5.13 11.52
N LEU A 130 -1.41 4.22 12.47
CA LEU A 130 -0.86 2.89 12.19
C LEU A 130 -1.82 2.07 11.33
N ARG A 131 -3.11 2.07 11.65
CA ARG A 131 -4.14 1.39 10.85
C ARG A 131 -4.23 1.99 9.44
N ALA A 132 -4.25 3.30 9.30
CA ALA A 132 -4.24 3.99 8.01
C ALA A 132 -2.96 3.71 7.20
N ALA A 133 -1.83 3.50 7.87
CA ALA A 133 -0.57 3.09 7.25
C ALA A 133 -0.55 1.60 6.85
N GLY A 134 -1.55 0.81 7.23
CA GLY A 134 -1.75 -0.57 6.82
C GLY A 134 -1.07 -1.62 7.69
N PHE A 135 -0.76 -1.29 8.94
CA PHE A 135 -0.27 -2.24 9.93
C PHE A 135 -1.42 -3.04 10.55
N SER A 136 -1.13 -4.26 11.02
CA SER A 136 -2.12 -5.11 11.68
C SER A 136 -2.55 -4.52 13.03
N THR A 137 -3.80 -4.79 13.43
CA THR A 137 -4.37 -4.41 14.73
C THR A 137 -3.51 -4.94 15.87
N GLY A 138 -3.25 -6.24 15.89
CA GLY A 138 -2.54 -6.90 16.99
C GLY A 138 -1.12 -6.35 17.19
N ASN A 139 -0.32 -6.21 16.12
CA ASN A 139 1.03 -5.67 16.25
C ASN A 139 1.03 -4.17 16.57
N SER A 140 0.06 -3.41 16.06
CA SER A 140 -0.09 -2.00 16.42
C SER A 140 -0.34 -1.81 17.91
N ILE A 141 -1.30 -2.56 18.47
CA ILE A 141 -1.60 -2.54 19.91
C ILE A 141 -0.39 -3.04 20.71
N ARG A 142 0.24 -4.14 20.30
CA ARG A 142 1.41 -4.69 20.98
C ARG A 142 2.56 -3.69 21.11
N VAL A 143 2.83 -2.89 20.07
CA VAL A 143 3.85 -1.84 20.15
C VAL A 143 3.39 -0.69 21.02
N LEU A 144 2.14 -0.22 20.88
CA LEU A 144 1.60 0.90 21.66
C LEU A 144 1.53 0.59 23.17
N LYS A 145 1.28 -0.67 23.57
CA LYS A 145 1.33 -1.12 24.97
C LYS A 145 2.67 -0.88 25.66
N ARG A 146 3.75 -0.78 24.93
CA ARG A 146 5.06 -0.47 25.51
C ARG A 146 5.14 0.97 26.04
N TYR A 147 4.21 1.83 25.58
CA TYR A 147 4.13 3.24 25.96
C TYR A 147 2.93 3.56 26.85
N ALA A 148 1.85 2.80 26.74
CA ALA A 148 0.61 3.03 27.48
C ALA A 148 -0.11 1.71 27.77
N ALA A 149 -0.44 1.44 29.03
CA ALA A 149 -1.14 0.21 29.44
C ALA A 149 -2.57 0.15 28.87
N GLU A 150 -3.22 1.29 28.64
CA GLU A 150 -4.57 1.41 28.12
C GLU A 150 -4.72 1.07 26.63
N ALA A 151 -3.63 0.76 25.94
CA ALA A 151 -3.66 0.45 24.50
C ALA A 151 -4.56 -0.76 24.14
N ASP A 152 -4.89 -1.64 25.10
CA ASP A 152 -5.85 -2.73 24.89
C ASP A 152 -7.25 -2.26 24.52
N ARG A 153 -7.68 -1.12 25.05
CA ARG A 153 -8.99 -0.54 24.78
C ARG A 153 -9.14 -0.03 23.34
N LEU A 154 -8.04 0.12 22.61
CA LEU A 154 -8.06 0.61 21.23
C LEU A 154 -8.71 -0.39 20.26
N GLU A 155 -8.70 -1.68 20.59
CA GLU A 155 -9.35 -2.72 19.78
C GLU A 155 -10.88 -2.56 19.80
N GLU A 156 -11.44 -2.15 20.95
CA GLU A 156 -12.87 -1.92 21.13
C GLU A 156 -13.36 -0.67 20.37
N MET A 157 -12.45 0.21 19.96
CA MET A 157 -12.77 1.46 19.23
C MET A 157 -12.80 1.28 17.71
N GLU A 158 -12.43 0.11 17.21
CA GLU A 158 -12.48 -0.19 15.78
C GLU A 158 -13.90 -0.66 15.40
N PRO A 159 -14.55 -0.06 14.40
CA PRO A 159 -15.76 -0.66 13.86
C PRO A 159 -15.40 -2.07 13.33
N PRO A 160 -16.32 -3.05 13.44
CA PRO A 160 -16.05 -4.40 12.95
C PRO A 160 -15.58 -4.31 11.51
N GLU A 161 -14.50 -5.03 11.18
CA GLU A 161 -14.03 -5.13 9.81
C GLU A 161 -15.21 -5.67 9.00
N GLU A 162 -15.72 -4.88 8.06
CA GLU A 162 -16.68 -5.38 7.08
C GLU A 162 -15.96 -6.52 6.35
N ASP A 163 -16.43 -7.72 6.62
CA ASP A 163 -15.96 -8.96 6.01
C ASP A 163 -16.14 -8.82 4.50
N SER A 164 -15.06 -8.46 3.81
CA SER A 164 -15.02 -8.32 2.36
C SER A 164 -14.97 -9.72 1.73
N SER A 165 -15.94 -10.57 2.15
CA SER A 165 -16.26 -11.83 1.51
C SER A 165 -17.36 -11.59 0.48
N VAL A 166 -16.99 -11.10 -0.72
CA VAL A 166 -17.72 -11.39 -1.97
C VAL A 166 -16.72 -11.37 -3.14
#